data_3949f1ec937ade75cbf8bb4bff1c8e9a
#
_entry.id   3949f1ec937ade75cbf8bb4bff1c8e9a
#
_cell.length_a   1.000
_cell.length_b   1.000
_cell.length_c   1.000
_cell.angle_alpha   90.00
_cell.angle_beta   90.00
_cell.angle_gamma   90.00
#
_symmetry.space_group_name_H-M   'P 1'
#
loop_
_entity.id
_entity.type
_entity.pdbx_description
1 polymer ?
#
loop_
_entity_poly.entity_id
_entity_poly.type
_entity_poly.pdbx_seq_one_letter_code
_entity_poly.pdbx_strand_id
1 'polypeptide(L)'
;MGVYETNTDEENIRLIREENDNAAFEYLIKKYMGIVKKESRALYIIGAENEDIIQEGMIGLIKAIRSFDGSKGASFSTFANLCIKRQLITAVKLSNRKKHSPLNYYVSFYTENDDDV
;
A
#
# COMPACT_ATOMS: atom_id res chain seq x y z
N MET A 1 7.25 -13.89 -22.95
CA MET A 1 6.69 -14.08 -21.62
C MET A 1 7.74 -14.31 -20.60
N GLY A 2 7.72 -13.55 -19.56
CA GLY A 2 8.72 -13.66 -18.52
C GLY A 2 8.41 -14.75 -17.53
N VAL A 3 9.46 -15.21 -16.87
CA VAL A 3 9.35 -16.19 -15.80
C VAL A 3 8.39 -15.69 -14.69
N TYR A 4 8.44 -14.40 -14.42
CA TYR A 4 7.66 -13.83 -13.32
C TYR A 4 6.16 -13.91 -13.53
N GLU A 5 5.71 -13.91 -14.78
CA GLU A 5 4.29 -14.02 -15.10
C GLU A 5 3.74 -15.40 -14.79
N THR A 6 4.56 -16.43 -14.87
CA THR A 6 4.15 -17.79 -14.58
C THR A 6 4.33 -18.17 -13.11
N ASN A 7 5.12 -17.40 -12.37
CA ASN A 7 5.30 -17.62 -10.95
C ASN A 7 4.08 -17.13 -10.16
N THR A 8 3.86 -17.74 -9.01
CA THR A 8 2.92 -17.18 -8.05
C THR A 8 3.53 -15.93 -7.44
N ASP A 9 2.70 -15.09 -6.84
CA ASP A 9 3.21 -13.93 -6.12
C ASP A 9 4.18 -14.34 -5.01
N GLU A 10 3.88 -15.44 -4.32
CA GLU A 10 4.75 -15.93 -3.25
C GLU A 10 6.12 -16.33 -3.79
N GLU A 11 6.16 -16.97 -4.95
CA GLU A 11 7.43 -17.31 -5.58
C GLU A 11 8.24 -16.08 -5.94
N ASN A 12 7.58 -15.07 -6.49
CA ASN A 12 8.26 -13.82 -6.82
C ASN A 12 8.76 -13.10 -5.57
N ILE A 13 7.97 -13.11 -4.50
CA ILE A 13 8.39 -12.50 -3.23
C ILE A 13 9.62 -13.21 -2.68
N ARG A 14 9.66 -14.53 -2.78
CA ARG A 14 10.84 -15.28 -2.33
C ARG A 14 12.08 -14.87 -3.11
N LEU A 15 11.96 -14.74 -4.44
CA LEU A 15 13.08 -14.28 -5.26
C LEU A 15 13.56 -12.90 -4.85
N ILE A 16 12.64 -12.00 -4.55
CA ILE A 16 12.98 -10.65 -4.12
C ILE A 16 13.70 -10.68 -2.78
N ARG A 17 13.17 -11.41 -1.83
CA ARG A 17 13.67 -11.38 -0.45
C ARG A 17 14.92 -12.19 -0.26
N GLU A 18 15.06 -13.30 -0.95
CA GLU A 18 16.20 -14.19 -0.77
C GLU A 18 17.31 -13.96 -1.78
N GLU A 19 16.99 -13.51 -2.97
CA GLU A 19 17.97 -13.37 -4.05
C GLU A 19 18.14 -11.95 -4.57
N ASN A 20 17.47 -10.98 -3.95
CA ASN A 20 17.51 -9.57 -4.37
C ASN A 20 17.17 -9.40 -5.85
N ASP A 21 16.18 -10.14 -6.33
CA ASP A 21 15.80 -10.12 -7.74
C ASP A 21 15.04 -8.83 -8.07
N ASN A 22 15.74 -7.85 -8.63
CA ASN A 22 15.16 -6.55 -8.94
C ASN A 22 14.10 -6.64 -10.03
N ALA A 23 14.25 -7.55 -10.98
CA ALA A 23 13.26 -7.71 -12.04
C ALA A 23 11.94 -8.27 -11.50
N ALA A 24 12.03 -9.20 -10.55
CA ALA A 24 10.83 -9.69 -9.86
C ALA A 24 10.16 -8.58 -9.07
N PHE A 25 10.95 -7.75 -8.41
CA PHE A 25 10.44 -6.61 -7.66
C PHE A 25 9.68 -5.65 -8.58
N GLU A 26 10.29 -5.27 -9.69
CA GLU A 26 9.63 -4.39 -10.66
C GLU A 26 8.36 -5.01 -11.20
N TYR A 27 8.39 -6.31 -11.45
CA TYR A 27 7.22 -7.01 -11.94
C TYR A 27 6.05 -6.91 -10.96
N LEU A 28 6.29 -7.15 -9.68
CA LEU A 28 5.24 -7.08 -8.67
C LEU A 28 4.73 -5.65 -8.49
N ILE A 29 5.63 -4.66 -8.51
CA ILE A 29 5.22 -3.26 -8.42
C ILE A 29 4.26 -2.91 -9.54
N LYS A 30 4.61 -3.27 -10.77
CA LYS A 30 3.73 -2.98 -11.92
C LYS A 30 2.41 -3.73 -11.83
N LYS A 31 2.46 -4.98 -11.39
CA LYS A 31 1.25 -5.80 -11.27
C LYS A 31 0.24 -5.20 -10.30
N TYR A 32 0.71 -4.64 -9.20
CA TYR A 32 -0.17 -4.13 -8.16
C TYR A 32 -0.36 -2.62 -8.19
N MET A 33 0.24 -1.93 -9.16
CA MET A 33 0.10 -0.48 -9.27
C MET A 33 -1.35 -0.05 -9.46
N GLY A 34 -2.16 -0.87 -10.12
CA GLY A 34 -3.58 -0.55 -10.29
C GLY A 34 -4.32 -0.41 -8.96
N ILE A 35 -3.97 -1.26 -7.99
CA ILE A 35 -4.58 -1.18 -6.66
C ILE A 35 -4.12 0.09 -5.95
N VAL A 36 -2.83 0.42 -6.05
CA VAL A 36 -2.30 1.64 -5.46
C VAL A 36 -3.05 2.86 -5.99
N LYS A 37 -3.23 2.92 -7.30
CA LYS A 37 -3.93 4.06 -7.91
C LYS A 37 -5.40 4.12 -7.52
N LYS A 38 -6.06 2.97 -7.46
CA LYS A 38 -7.46 2.88 -7.08
C LYS A 38 -7.67 3.38 -5.66
N GLU A 39 -6.87 2.90 -4.72
CA GLU A 39 -7.00 3.30 -3.32
C GLU A 39 -6.61 4.76 -3.13
N SER A 40 -5.63 5.24 -3.89
CA SER A 40 -5.21 6.63 -3.83
C SER A 40 -6.32 7.57 -4.27
N ARG A 41 -7.05 7.21 -5.33
CA ARG A 41 -8.16 8.03 -5.81
C ARG A 41 -9.27 8.17 -4.77
N ALA A 42 -9.51 7.14 -3.99
CA ALA A 42 -10.53 7.20 -2.95
C ALA A 42 -10.20 8.26 -1.90
N LEU A 43 -8.92 8.54 -1.68
CA LEU A 43 -8.48 9.53 -0.71
C LEU A 43 -8.30 10.93 -1.28
N TYR A 44 -8.32 11.06 -2.59
CA TYR A 44 -8.18 12.35 -3.25
C TYR A 44 -9.25 13.35 -2.80
N ILE A 45 -10.43 12.85 -2.52
CA ILE A 45 -11.59 13.66 -2.13
C ILE A 45 -11.34 14.45 -0.85
N ILE A 46 -10.48 13.98 0.03
CA ILE A 46 -10.24 14.65 1.31
C ILE A 46 -9.02 15.58 1.26
N GLY A 47 -8.62 15.99 0.08
CA GLY A 47 -7.66 17.07 -0.09
C GLY A 47 -6.20 16.67 -0.16
N ALA A 48 -5.90 15.40 -0.28
CA ALA A 48 -4.52 14.96 -0.44
C ALA A 48 -4.08 15.16 -1.89
N GLU A 49 -2.81 15.51 -2.09
CA GLU A 49 -2.29 15.64 -3.43
C GLU A 49 -2.02 14.29 -4.06
N ASN A 50 -2.41 14.15 -5.32
CA ASN A 50 -2.45 12.88 -6.01
C ASN A 50 -1.10 12.17 -6.05
N GLU A 51 -0.04 12.89 -6.42
CA GLU A 51 1.28 12.27 -6.56
C GLU A 51 1.84 11.79 -5.23
N ASP A 52 1.70 12.60 -4.19
CA ASP A 52 2.19 12.24 -2.87
C ASP A 52 1.45 11.02 -2.33
N ILE A 53 0.17 10.96 -2.58
CA ILE A 53 -0.65 9.85 -2.13
C ILE A 53 -0.27 8.56 -2.86
N ILE A 54 -0.02 8.62 -4.15
CA ILE A 54 0.40 7.43 -4.90
C ILE A 54 1.74 6.92 -4.37
N GLN A 55 2.67 7.82 -4.06
CA GLN A 55 3.96 7.41 -3.50
C GLN A 55 3.79 6.72 -2.15
N GLU A 56 2.90 7.23 -1.31
CA GLU A 56 2.62 6.58 -0.03
C GLU A 56 2.02 5.19 -0.24
N GLY A 57 1.13 5.06 -1.21
CA GLY A 57 0.58 3.75 -1.53
C GLY A 57 1.65 2.77 -1.99
N MET A 58 2.62 3.25 -2.76
CA MET A 58 3.75 2.42 -3.17
C MET A 58 4.59 1.98 -1.98
N ILE A 59 4.79 2.86 -1.01
CA ILE A 59 5.49 2.49 0.22
C ILE A 59 4.75 1.35 0.92
N GLY A 60 3.44 1.43 0.98
CA GLY A 60 2.64 0.35 1.56
C GLY A 60 2.82 -0.96 0.82
N LEU A 61 2.85 -0.91 -0.50
CA LEU A 61 3.07 -2.11 -1.32
C LEU A 61 4.46 -2.69 -1.07
N ILE A 62 5.49 -1.86 -1.01
CA ILE A 62 6.85 -2.31 -0.73
C ILE A 62 6.93 -2.97 0.64
N LYS A 63 6.29 -2.37 1.63
CA LYS A 63 6.24 -2.96 2.97
C LYS A 63 5.57 -4.33 2.94
N ALA A 64 4.51 -4.47 2.14
CA ALA A 64 3.84 -5.76 2.00
C ALA A 64 4.76 -6.81 1.41
N ILE A 65 5.52 -6.46 0.38
CA ILE A 65 6.46 -7.40 -0.24
C ILE A 65 7.51 -7.85 0.79
N ARG A 66 7.96 -6.95 1.61
CA ARG A 66 9.03 -7.25 2.58
C ARG A 66 8.54 -8.04 3.79
N SER A 67 7.28 -7.91 4.16
CA SER A 67 6.77 -8.48 5.41
C SER A 67 5.77 -9.61 5.22
N PHE A 68 5.40 -9.93 3.98
CA PHE A 68 4.38 -10.95 3.73
C PHE A 68 4.79 -12.30 4.33
N ASP A 69 3.83 -12.95 4.98
CA ASP A 69 4.01 -14.28 5.54
C ASP A 69 2.85 -15.16 5.08
N GLY A 70 3.14 -16.04 4.12
CA GLY A 70 2.12 -16.92 3.54
C GLY A 70 1.54 -17.92 4.52
N SER A 71 2.22 -18.15 5.65
CA SER A 71 1.72 -19.09 6.67
C SER A 71 0.54 -18.52 7.46
N LYS A 72 0.25 -17.24 7.31
CA LYS A 72 -0.84 -16.59 8.03
C LYS A 72 -2.20 -16.77 7.37
N GLY A 73 -2.26 -17.45 6.25
CA GLY A 73 -3.52 -17.80 5.61
C GLY A 73 -4.09 -16.82 4.61
N ALA A 74 -3.61 -15.60 4.56
CA ALA A 74 -4.06 -14.62 3.57
C ALA A 74 -3.21 -14.70 2.31
N SER A 75 -3.82 -14.39 1.15
CA SER A 75 -3.07 -14.27 -0.08
C SER A 75 -2.26 -12.98 -0.06
N PHE A 76 -1.23 -12.92 -0.90
CA PHE A 76 -0.46 -11.69 -1.00
C PHE A 76 -1.34 -10.52 -1.47
N SER A 77 -2.24 -10.77 -2.41
CA SER A 77 -3.14 -9.72 -2.90
C SER A 77 -3.94 -9.09 -1.76
N THR A 78 -4.51 -9.92 -0.89
CA THR A 78 -5.27 -9.42 0.26
C THR A 78 -4.39 -8.64 1.22
N PHE A 79 -3.21 -9.18 1.52
CA PHE A 79 -2.27 -8.55 2.43
C PHE A 79 -1.76 -7.21 1.87
N ALA A 80 -1.43 -7.18 0.58
CA ALA A 80 -0.95 -5.95 -0.06
C ALA A 80 -2.01 -4.86 -0.02
N ASN A 81 -3.26 -5.23 -0.31
CA ASN A 81 -4.36 -4.27 -0.27
C ASN A 81 -4.50 -3.63 1.12
N LEU A 82 -4.40 -4.46 2.15
CA LEU A 82 -4.46 -3.98 3.53
C LEU A 82 -3.31 -3.04 3.86
N CYS A 83 -2.09 -3.41 3.48
CA CYS A 83 -0.91 -2.58 3.75
C CYS A 83 -0.97 -1.24 3.02
N ILE A 84 -1.43 -1.25 1.76
CA ILE A 84 -1.58 -0.04 0.98
C ILE A 84 -2.59 0.89 1.65
N LYS A 85 -3.75 0.38 2.03
CA LYS A 85 -4.77 1.19 2.68
C LYS A 85 -4.28 1.79 4.00
N ARG A 86 -3.62 1.00 4.82
CA ARG A 86 -3.10 1.49 6.11
C ARG A 86 -2.08 2.60 5.92
N GLN A 87 -1.18 2.41 4.97
CA GLN A 87 -0.15 3.41 4.70
C GLN A 87 -0.78 4.73 4.22
N LEU A 88 -1.76 4.64 3.33
CA LEU A 88 -2.45 5.81 2.81
C LEU A 88 -3.19 6.56 3.90
N ILE A 89 -3.92 5.86 4.74
CA ILE A 89 -4.67 6.48 5.83
C ILE A 89 -3.72 7.19 6.79
N THR A 90 -2.62 6.55 7.14
CA THR A 90 -1.62 7.14 8.02
C THR A 90 -1.06 8.43 7.43
N ALA A 91 -0.74 8.41 6.14
CA ALA A 91 -0.18 9.58 5.46
C ALA A 91 -1.17 10.75 5.45
N VAL A 92 -2.43 10.46 5.19
CA VAL A 92 -3.47 11.50 5.17
C VAL A 92 -3.65 12.12 6.55
N LYS A 93 -3.65 11.32 7.60
CA LYS A 93 -3.75 11.81 8.97
C LYS A 93 -2.61 12.77 9.30
N LEU A 94 -1.38 12.38 8.97
CA LEU A 94 -0.21 13.21 9.24
C LEU A 94 -0.27 14.52 8.46
N SER A 95 -0.66 14.47 7.21
CA SER A 95 -0.78 15.65 6.37
C SER A 95 -1.79 16.65 6.93
N ASN A 96 -2.93 16.15 7.37
CA ASN A 96 -3.97 17.02 7.90
C ASN A 96 -3.62 17.63 9.24
N ARG A 97 -2.89 16.93 10.08
CA ARG A 97 -2.40 17.48 11.34
C ARG A 97 -1.50 18.69 11.11
N LYS A 98 -0.65 18.62 10.09
CA LYS A 98 0.26 19.72 9.77
C LYS A 98 -0.48 20.93 9.22
N LYS A 99 -1.55 20.71 8.50
CA LYS A 99 -2.26 21.80 7.81
C LYS A 99 -3.20 22.60 8.70
N HIS A 100 -3.62 22.07 9.83
CA HIS A 100 -4.62 22.71 10.69
C HIS A 100 -5.84 23.14 9.88
N SER A 101 -6.24 22.33 8.93
CA SER A 101 -7.29 22.71 7.99
C SER A 101 -8.67 22.30 8.51
N PRO A 102 -9.75 22.79 7.87
CA PRO A 102 -11.11 22.34 8.21
C PRO A 102 -11.29 20.83 8.05
N LEU A 103 -10.36 20.17 7.40
CA LEU A 103 -10.39 18.72 7.24
C LEU A 103 -10.05 17.98 8.54
N ASN A 104 -9.62 18.70 9.57
CA ASN A 104 -9.25 18.07 10.82
C ASN A 104 -10.34 17.21 11.42
N TYR A 105 -11.59 17.62 11.29
CA TYR A 105 -12.66 16.82 11.84
C TYR A 105 -12.88 15.53 11.06
N TYR A 106 -12.55 15.50 9.77
CA TYR A 106 -12.53 14.24 9.02
C TYR A 106 -11.48 13.30 9.58
N VAL A 107 -10.29 13.85 9.81
CA VAL A 107 -9.19 13.07 10.36
C VAL A 107 -9.57 12.56 11.75
N SER A 108 -10.21 13.39 12.57
CA SER A 108 -10.66 12.99 13.89
C SER A 108 -11.63 11.81 13.83
N PHE A 109 -12.53 11.85 12.86
CA PHE A 109 -13.49 10.77 12.65
C PHE A 109 -12.77 9.45 12.37
N TYR A 110 -11.80 9.47 11.45
CA TYR A 110 -11.02 8.29 11.13
C TYR A 110 -10.14 7.85 12.31
N THR A 111 -9.64 8.80 13.05
CA THR A 111 -8.80 8.50 14.20
C THR A 111 -9.57 7.74 15.26
N GLU A 112 -10.81 8.11 15.50
CA GLU A 112 -11.66 7.38 16.43
C GLU A 112 -11.83 5.93 15.99
N ASN A 113 -12.07 5.71 14.71
CA ASN A 113 -12.23 4.37 14.19
C ASN A 113 -10.94 3.57 14.29
N ASP A 114 -9.81 4.22 14.09
CA ASP A 114 -8.51 3.55 14.19
C ASP A 114 -8.15 3.24 15.63
N ASP A 115 -8.50 4.13 16.55
CA ASP A 115 -8.20 3.92 17.96
C ASP A 115 -8.99 2.75 18.54
N ASP A 116 -10.10 2.44 17.93
CA ASP A 116 -10.92 1.29 18.33
C ASP A 116 -10.33 -0.05 17.90
N VAL A 117 -9.30 -0.01 17.09
CA VAL A 117 -8.67 -1.22 16.54
C VAL A 117 -7.56 -1.78 17.41
#